data_718ce4436a1d71e1621a35587e611a88
#
_entry.id   718ce4436a1d71e1621a35587e611a88
#
_cell.length_a   1.000
_cell.length_b   1.000
_cell.length_c   1.000
_cell.angle_alpha   90.00
_cell.angle_beta   90.00
_cell.angle_gamma   90.00
#
_symmetry.space_group_name_H-M   'P 1'
#
loop_
_entity.id
_entity.type
_entity.pdbx_description
1 polymer ?
#
loop_
_entity_poly.entity_id
_entity_poly.type
_entity_poly.pdbx_seq_one_letter_code
_entity_poly.pdbx_strand_id
1 'polypeptide(L)'
;MSSSNRDAARYLYAIVPNSEGEQLPDRLDGGIYLIKGRHFAAVVKNVATSSPVTGDRQELARMLLAHQQVIERVMAWTPVLPVKFGTVAPDGGSVVRCLANGAAAFADAFQRMKGRTQFEVLATWDPEPVFAAIAANPKIVELKQQLTTGAGAPDPAAVARLGVLAKQFFDRHREEVSDAIAEVLRKIAEDAVTNALMDDRMVSNIALLIDDQKTAALDDCLETLDALYDGKLTFRCIGPLPSYSFATVELSFLDADKIARARRLLELDVVQDAKTVQAAYRRLAKLVHPDTSGAADVGQRIAELNDAFTTLSSYVDARGPVLIAVNRTEPAFAVSDG
;
A
#
# COMPACT_ATOMS: atom_id res chain seq x y z
N MET A 1 11.52 -16.02 -34.07
CA MET A 1 11.75 -15.50 -32.70
C MET A 1 10.68 -16.07 -31.80
N SER A 2 11.11 -16.83 -30.83
CA SER A 2 10.46 -17.97 -30.15
C SER A 2 9.12 -17.69 -29.47
N SER A 3 8.24 -18.68 -29.54
CA SER A 3 6.99 -18.85 -28.76
C SER A 3 7.19 -18.74 -27.23
N SER A 4 8.40 -19.00 -26.73
CA SER A 4 8.78 -18.97 -25.32
C SER A 4 8.66 -17.63 -24.60
N ASN A 5 8.52 -16.50 -25.34
CA ASN A 5 8.46 -15.18 -24.70
C ASN A 5 7.01 -14.68 -24.46
N ARG A 6 5.98 -15.36 -24.96
CA ARG A 6 4.57 -14.98 -24.76
C ARG A 6 4.03 -15.46 -23.40
N ASP A 7 4.51 -16.56 -22.90
CA ASP A 7 3.99 -17.24 -21.71
C ASP A 7 4.76 -16.95 -20.42
N ALA A 8 5.85 -16.14 -20.47
CA ALA A 8 6.57 -15.75 -19.28
C ALA A 8 5.74 -14.78 -18.43
N ALA A 9 5.82 -14.88 -17.12
CA ALA A 9 5.22 -13.94 -16.21
C ALA A 9 5.89 -12.55 -16.29
N ARG A 10 5.16 -11.50 -15.96
CA ARG A 10 5.61 -10.10 -16.04
C ARG A 10 5.54 -9.45 -14.67
N TYR A 11 6.70 -9.09 -14.12
CA TYR A 11 6.77 -8.23 -12.96
C TYR A 11 6.51 -6.79 -13.41
N LEU A 12 5.60 -6.08 -12.70
CA LEU A 12 5.18 -4.73 -13.05
C LEU A 12 5.80 -3.71 -12.09
N TYR A 13 6.31 -2.61 -12.64
CA TYR A 13 6.89 -1.50 -11.88
C TYR A 13 5.97 -0.29 -11.84
N ALA A 14 5.47 0.15 -12.99
CA ALA A 14 4.69 1.36 -13.14
C ALA A 14 3.76 1.31 -14.36
N ILE A 15 2.75 2.15 -14.33
CA ILE A 15 1.97 2.54 -15.51
C ILE A 15 2.42 3.94 -15.93
N VAL A 16 2.59 4.13 -17.23
CA VAL A 16 3.00 5.41 -17.84
C VAL A 16 2.05 5.78 -18.98
N PRO A 17 1.88 7.06 -19.34
CA PRO A 17 1.19 7.45 -20.56
C PRO A 17 1.86 6.82 -21.80
N ASN A 18 1.07 6.49 -22.82
CA ASN A 18 1.57 6.04 -24.11
C ASN A 18 1.26 7.11 -25.15
N SER A 19 1.83 8.32 -24.98
CA SER A 19 1.66 9.44 -25.90
C SER A 19 2.73 9.43 -26.98
N GLU A 20 2.32 9.78 -28.20
CA GLU A 20 3.25 10.04 -29.30
C GLU A 20 4.09 11.27 -28.95
N GLY A 21 5.40 11.09 -28.76
CA GLY A 21 6.34 12.16 -28.41
C GLY A 21 6.99 12.02 -27.03
N GLU A 22 6.61 11.10 -26.18
CA GLU A 22 7.33 10.78 -24.97
C GLU A 22 8.59 9.96 -25.29
N GLN A 23 9.74 10.44 -24.74
CA GLN A 23 11.07 9.91 -25.07
C GLN A 23 11.46 8.68 -24.25
N LEU A 24 10.49 7.99 -23.62
CA LEU A 24 10.83 6.78 -22.87
C LEU A 24 11.23 5.66 -23.84
N PRO A 25 12.45 5.15 -23.77
CA PRO A 25 12.89 4.08 -24.66
C PRO A 25 12.08 2.81 -24.42
N ASP A 26 11.74 2.08 -25.48
CA ASP A 26 10.99 0.82 -25.38
C ASP A 26 11.69 -0.24 -24.51
N ARG A 27 13.00 -0.11 -24.32
CA ARG A 27 13.82 -0.95 -23.44
C ARG A 27 14.71 -0.09 -22.56
N LEU A 28 14.70 -0.43 -21.27
CA LEU A 28 15.57 0.12 -20.25
C LEU A 28 16.61 -0.95 -19.86
N ASP A 29 17.67 -0.52 -19.19
CA ASP A 29 18.69 -1.43 -18.67
C ASP A 29 18.09 -2.48 -17.72
N GLY A 30 18.77 -3.62 -17.60
CA GLY A 30 18.36 -4.68 -16.68
C GLY A 30 17.19 -5.55 -17.16
N GLY A 31 16.89 -5.53 -18.48
CA GLY A 31 15.83 -6.36 -19.09
C GLY A 31 14.42 -5.82 -18.82
N ILE A 32 14.32 -4.54 -18.48
CA ILE A 32 13.07 -3.81 -18.31
C ILE A 32 12.63 -3.28 -19.68
N TYR A 33 11.33 -3.33 -19.95
CA TYR A 33 10.79 -2.86 -21.23
C TYR A 33 9.32 -2.44 -21.06
N LEU A 34 8.74 -1.86 -22.11
CA LEU A 34 7.35 -1.43 -22.16
C LEU A 34 6.45 -2.46 -22.83
N ILE A 35 5.31 -2.74 -22.19
CA ILE A 35 4.16 -3.33 -22.87
C ILE A 35 3.17 -2.20 -23.13
N LYS A 36 2.96 -1.86 -24.42
CA LYS A 36 2.13 -0.75 -24.85
C LYS A 36 0.68 -1.17 -25.00
N GLY A 37 -0.23 -0.42 -24.40
CA GLY A 37 -1.66 -0.41 -24.69
C GLY A 37 -2.04 0.79 -25.56
N ARG A 38 -3.33 1.10 -25.66
CA ARG A 38 -3.82 2.21 -26.50
C ARG A 38 -3.44 3.59 -25.95
N HIS A 39 -3.64 3.82 -24.64
CA HIS A 39 -3.44 5.12 -23.99
C HIS A 39 -2.31 5.09 -22.96
N PHE A 40 -1.99 3.92 -22.45
CA PHE A 40 -1.01 3.70 -21.40
C PHE A 40 -0.08 2.56 -21.77
N ALA A 41 1.10 2.55 -21.17
CA ALA A 41 2.05 1.45 -21.23
C ALA A 41 2.40 1.00 -19.81
N ALA A 42 2.76 -0.27 -19.65
CA ALA A 42 3.27 -0.82 -18.40
C ALA A 42 4.79 -1.02 -18.49
N VAL A 43 5.51 -0.57 -17.49
CA VAL A 43 6.93 -0.83 -17.29
C VAL A 43 7.08 -2.19 -16.63
N VAL A 44 7.69 -3.15 -17.34
CA VAL A 44 7.72 -4.54 -16.93
C VAL A 44 9.08 -5.20 -17.09
N LYS A 45 9.26 -6.34 -16.40
CA LYS A 45 10.38 -7.26 -16.58
C LYS A 45 9.88 -8.69 -16.66
N ASN A 46 10.51 -9.53 -17.49
CA ASN A 46 10.22 -10.97 -17.51
C ASN A 46 10.69 -11.62 -16.21
N VAL A 47 9.84 -12.47 -15.64
CA VAL A 47 10.16 -13.31 -14.49
C VAL A 47 9.79 -14.76 -14.77
N ALA A 48 10.47 -15.69 -14.12
CA ALA A 48 10.31 -17.12 -14.38
C ALA A 48 8.97 -17.69 -13.88
N THR A 49 8.31 -17.00 -12.95
CA THR A 49 7.11 -17.47 -12.28
C THR A 49 6.16 -16.34 -11.98
N SER A 50 4.86 -16.63 -11.93
CA SER A 50 3.81 -15.73 -11.45
C SER A 50 3.61 -15.78 -9.93
N SER A 51 4.43 -16.54 -9.21
CA SER A 51 4.36 -16.61 -7.75
C SER A 51 4.65 -15.26 -7.11
N PRO A 52 4.01 -14.96 -5.97
CA PRO A 52 4.31 -13.76 -5.19
C PRO A 52 5.79 -13.64 -4.87
N VAL A 53 6.27 -12.41 -4.78
CA VAL A 53 7.63 -12.12 -4.32
C VAL A 53 7.78 -12.61 -2.88
N THR A 54 8.69 -13.56 -2.67
CA THR A 54 8.98 -14.17 -1.36
C THR A 54 10.47 -14.08 -1.08
N GLY A 55 10.84 -13.99 0.19
CA GLY A 55 12.23 -13.95 0.61
C GLY A 55 12.33 -13.59 2.10
N ASP A 56 13.55 -13.61 2.62
CA ASP A 56 13.79 -13.08 3.95
C ASP A 56 13.67 -11.54 3.98
N ARG A 57 13.66 -10.95 5.17
CA ARG A 57 13.46 -9.49 5.35
C ARG A 57 14.50 -8.65 4.60
N GLN A 58 15.76 -9.12 4.52
CA GLN A 58 16.84 -8.39 3.85
C GLN A 58 16.70 -8.48 2.32
N GLU A 59 16.31 -9.64 1.82
CA GLU A 59 16.07 -9.87 0.41
C GLU A 59 14.88 -9.04 -0.08
N LEU A 60 13.75 -9.07 0.65
CA LEU A 60 12.59 -8.26 0.35
C LEU A 60 12.90 -6.75 0.35
N ALA A 61 13.71 -6.28 1.31
CA ALA A 61 14.14 -4.88 1.36
C ALA A 61 15.00 -4.50 0.14
N ARG A 62 15.93 -5.36 -0.28
CA ARG A 62 16.74 -5.15 -1.51
C ARG A 62 15.87 -5.13 -2.76
N MET A 63 14.90 -6.03 -2.85
CA MET A 63 13.97 -6.09 -3.99
C MET A 63 13.06 -4.85 -4.04
N LEU A 64 12.57 -4.38 -2.90
CA LEU A 64 11.79 -3.16 -2.80
C LEU A 64 12.61 -1.94 -3.24
N LEU A 65 13.85 -1.80 -2.77
CA LEU A 65 14.73 -0.71 -3.18
C LEU A 65 14.99 -0.74 -4.69
N ALA A 66 15.27 -1.92 -5.26
CA ALA A 66 15.44 -2.07 -6.70
C ALA A 66 14.17 -1.71 -7.49
N HIS A 67 13.00 -2.05 -6.97
CA HIS A 67 11.70 -1.68 -7.53
C HIS A 67 11.52 -0.16 -7.56
N GLN A 68 11.78 0.52 -6.44
CA GLN A 68 11.68 1.98 -6.32
C GLN A 68 12.66 2.68 -7.29
N GLN A 69 13.91 2.25 -7.35
CA GLN A 69 14.91 2.81 -8.27
C GLN A 69 14.50 2.74 -9.75
N VAL A 70 13.78 1.70 -10.15
CA VAL A 70 13.23 1.61 -11.52
C VAL A 70 12.17 2.67 -11.73
N ILE A 71 11.23 2.83 -10.80
CA ILE A 71 10.14 3.79 -10.91
C ILE A 71 10.69 5.23 -10.93
N GLU A 72 11.64 5.57 -10.04
CA GLU A 72 12.29 6.88 -9.99
C GLU A 72 13.02 7.20 -11.29
N ARG A 73 13.75 6.23 -11.88
CA ARG A 73 14.40 6.41 -13.18
C ARG A 73 13.38 6.68 -14.29
N VAL A 74 12.27 5.99 -14.30
CA VAL A 74 11.18 6.19 -15.29
C VAL A 74 10.54 7.56 -15.09
N MET A 75 10.33 7.99 -13.84
CA MET A 75 9.77 9.31 -13.50
C MET A 75 10.62 10.48 -14.06
N ALA A 76 11.92 10.30 -14.20
CA ALA A 76 12.78 11.31 -14.81
C ALA A 76 12.47 11.59 -16.31
N TRP A 77 11.72 10.70 -16.97
CA TRP A 77 11.38 10.81 -18.39
C TRP A 77 9.90 11.13 -18.63
N THR A 78 9.00 10.62 -17.75
CA THR A 78 7.56 10.67 -17.96
C THR A 78 6.83 10.57 -16.62
N PRO A 79 5.61 11.14 -16.48
CA PRO A 79 4.76 10.88 -15.32
C PRO A 79 4.55 9.38 -15.10
N VAL A 80 4.54 8.94 -13.84
CA VAL A 80 4.38 7.54 -13.48
C VAL A 80 3.26 7.36 -12.47
N LEU A 81 2.50 6.27 -12.60
CA LEU A 81 1.71 5.70 -11.51
C LEU A 81 2.46 4.46 -11.01
N PRO A 82 2.99 4.47 -9.78
CA PRO A 82 3.65 3.31 -9.20
C PRO A 82 2.70 2.12 -9.15
N VAL A 83 3.20 0.93 -9.48
CA VAL A 83 2.48 -0.32 -9.24
C VAL A 83 2.96 -0.90 -7.91
N LYS A 84 2.05 -1.44 -7.11
CA LYS A 84 2.34 -2.04 -5.81
C LYS A 84 3.46 -3.09 -5.93
N PHE A 85 4.45 -2.99 -5.06
CA PHE A 85 5.58 -3.92 -5.01
C PHE A 85 5.11 -5.37 -4.96
N GLY A 86 5.79 -6.24 -5.70
CA GLY A 86 5.47 -7.66 -5.77
C GLY A 86 4.37 -8.03 -6.77
N THR A 87 3.85 -7.08 -7.55
CA THR A 87 2.82 -7.35 -8.56
C THR A 87 3.39 -8.09 -9.76
N VAL A 88 2.85 -9.29 -10.04
CA VAL A 88 3.24 -10.12 -11.17
C VAL A 88 2.02 -10.52 -11.98
N ALA A 89 2.03 -10.21 -13.28
CA ALA A 89 1.02 -10.67 -14.23
C ALA A 89 1.40 -12.05 -14.79
N PRO A 90 0.42 -12.94 -15.04
CA PRO A 90 0.68 -14.28 -15.57
C PRO A 90 1.39 -14.26 -16.95
N ASP A 91 1.02 -13.30 -17.79
CA ASP A 91 1.52 -13.17 -19.17
C ASP A 91 1.39 -11.74 -19.67
N GLY A 92 1.97 -11.45 -20.85
CA GLY A 92 1.88 -10.14 -21.49
C GLY A 92 0.46 -9.76 -21.93
N GLY A 93 -0.38 -10.74 -22.28
CA GLY A 93 -1.78 -10.50 -22.65
C GLY A 93 -2.61 -10.00 -21.45
N SER A 94 -2.32 -10.50 -20.25
CA SER A 94 -2.93 -10.02 -19.01
C SER A 94 -2.57 -8.57 -18.72
N VAL A 95 -1.33 -8.16 -19.02
CA VAL A 95 -0.91 -6.74 -18.90
C VAL A 95 -1.67 -5.87 -19.90
N VAL A 96 -1.81 -6.30 -21.16
CA VAL A 96 -2.59 -5.55 -22.17
C VAL A 96 -4.05 -5.40 -21.75
N ARG A 97 -4.67 -6.46 -21.24
CA ARG A 97 -6.04 -6.40 -20.69
C ARG A 97 -6.14 -5.44 -19.51
N CYS A 98 -5.16 -5.47 -18.59
CA CYS A 98 -5.08 -4.52 -17.48
C CYS A 98 -5.05 -3.08 -17.97
N LEU A 99 -4.20 -2.76 -18.95
CA LEU A 99 -4.10 -1.41 -19.51
C LEU A 99 -5.41 -0.95 -20.17
N ALA A 100 -6.13 -1.87 -20.82
CA ALA A 100 -7.42 -1.56 -21.44
C ALA A 100 -8.53 -1.34 -20.40
N ASN A 101 -8.65 -2.25 -19.42
CA ASN A 101 -9.71 -2.19 -18.41
C ASN A 101 -9.49 -1.05 -17.41
N GLY A 102 -8.23 -0.75 -17.06
CA GLY A 102 -7.85 0.31 -16.13
C GLY A 102 -7.77 1.71 -16.72
N ALA A 103 -7.97 1.86 -18.03
CA ALA A 103 -7.69 3.11 -18.73
C ALA A 103 -8.38 4.34 -18.11
N ALA A 104 -9.63 4.23 -17.70
CA ALA A 104 -10.35 5.32 -17.06
C ALA A 104 -9.77 5.68 -15.67
N ALA A 105 -9.49 4.66 -14.86
CA ALA A 105 -8.90 4.87 -13.52
C ALA A 105 -7.48 5.45 -13.60
N PHE A 106 -6.68 5.01 -14.58
CA PHE A 106 -5.34 5.55 -14.79
C PHE A 106 -5.40 7.00 -15.28
N ALA A 107 -6.30 7.32 -16.23
CA ALA A 107 -6.48 8.69 -16.71
C ALA A 107 -6.87 9.65 -15.58
N ASP A 108 -7.81 9.25 -14.73
CA ASP A 108 -8.23 10.02 -13.58
C ASP A 108 -7.07 10.21 -12.58
N ALA A 109 -6.31 9.16 -12.28
CA ALA A 109 -5.15 9.25 -11.39
C ALA A 109 -4.06 10.18 -11.96
N PHE A 110 -3.70 10.06 -13.24
CA PHE A 110 -2.76 10.97 -13.87
C PHE A 110 -3.25 12.42 -13.84
N GLN A 111 -4.54 12.64 -14.03
CA GLN A 111 -5.10 13.99 -13.96
C GLN A 111 -5.02 14.56 -12.53
N ARG A 112 -5.26 13.75 -11.49
CA ARG A 112 -5.10 14.19 -10.10
C ARG A 112 -3.66 14.50 -9.73
N MET A 113 -2.69 13.75 -10.29
CA MET A 113 -1.26 13.93 -10.00
C MET A 113 -0.60 14.99 -10.88
N LYS A 114 -1.28 15.48 -11.91
CA LYS A 114 -0.72 16.44 -12.86
C LYS A 114 -0.30 17.74 -12.19
N GLY A 115 0.96 18.15 -12.37
CA GLY A 115 1.53 19.36 -11.77
C GLY A 115 1.72 19.26 -10.27
N ARG A 116 1.80 18.04 -9.72
CA ARG A 116 2.01 17.77 -8.30
C ARG A 116 3.09 16.71 -8.11
N THR A 117 3.87 16.87 -7.08
CA THR A 117 4.97 15.97 -6.74
C THR A 117 4.87 15.57 -5.27
N GLN A 118 5.20 14.30 -4.98
CA GLN A 118 5.28 13.81 -3.61
C GLN A 118 6.63 14.15 -3.00
N PHE A 119 6.57 14.62 -1.74
CA PHE A 119 7.71 14.72 -0.83
C PHE A 119 7.40 13.99 0.46
N GLU A 120 8.41 13.47 1.14
CA GLU A 120 8.30 12.90 2.49
C GLU A 120 9.09 13.75 3.46
N VAL A 121 8.43 14.20 4.52
CA VAL A 121 9.04 14.94 5.63
C VAL A 121 9.08 14.04 6.85
N LEU A 122 10.29 13.74 7.28
CA LEU A 122 10.56 12.99 8.50
C LEU A 122 11.03 13.97 9.59
N ALA A 123 10.45 13.85 10.78
CA ALA A 123 10.92 14.53 11.98
C ALA A 123 11.41 13.50 13.00
N THR A 124 12.61 13.72 13.50
CA THR A 124 13.22 12.87 14.52
C THR A 124 13.71 13.69 15.72
N TRP A 125 13.74 13.08 16.90
CA TRP A 125 14.26 13.64 18.14
C TRP A 125 15.22 12.69 18.82
N ASP A 126 15.92 13.23 19.85
CA ASP A 126 16.50 12.38 20.87
C ASP A 126 15.41 12.04 21.91
N PRO A 127 15.03 10.77 22.10
CA PRO A 127 13.97 10.40 23.03
C PRO A 127 14.38 10.50 24.52
N GLU A 128 15.69 10.57 24.83
CA GLU A 128 16.18 10.58 26.24
C GLU A 128 15.63 11.75 27.06
N PRO A 129 15.62 13.01 26.58
CA PRO A 129 15.00 14.12 27.33
C PRO A 129 13.51 13.91 27.59
N VAL A 130 12.78 13.27 26.64
CA VAL A 130 11.37 12.94 26.79
C VAL A 130 11.17 11.86 27.85
N PHE A 131 11.98 10.81 27.85
CA PHE A 131 11.96 9.79 28.90
C PHE A 131 12.30 10.37 30.28
N ALA A 132 13.27 11.27 30.37
CA ALA A 132 13.59 11.96 31.60
C ALA A 132 12.41 12.81 32.10
N ALA A 133 11.74 13.55 31.26
CA ALA A 133 10.55 14.34 31.61
C ALA A 133 9.39 13.44 32.07
N ILE A 134 9.16 12.32 31.41
CA ILE A 134 8.16 11.32 31.80
C ILE A 134 8.50 10.72 33.17
N ALA A 135 9.76 10.37 33.40
CA ALA A 135 10.22 9.83 34.68
C ALA A 135 10.04 10.81 35.84
N ALA A 136 10.06 12.11 35.57
CA ALA A 136 9.82 13.19 36.54
C ALA A 136 8.32 13.52 36.71
N ASN A 137 7.43 12.95 35.92
CA ASN A 137 5.99 13.18 36.03
C ASN A 137 5.47 12.72 37.39
N PRO A 138 4.68 13.56 38.12
CA PRO A 138 4.21 13.24 39.47
C PRO A 138 3.53 11.89 39.62
N LYS A 139 2.69 11.51 38.61
CA LYS A 139 2.00 10.20 38.60
C LYS A 139 2.96 9.02 38.46
N ILE A 140 4.02 9.18 37.68
CA ILE A 140 5.06 8.17 37.49
C ILE A 140 5.90 8.04 38.74
N VAL A 141 6.27 9.17 39.35
CA VAL A 141 7.04 9.22 40.61
C VAL A 141 6.26 8.56 41.76
N GLU A 142 4.96 8.88 41.90
CA GLU A 142 4.10 8.27 42.92
C GLU A 142 4.00 6.74 42.76
N LEU A 143 3.73 6.26 41.52
CA LEU A 143 3.71 4.83 41.24
C LEU A 143 5.06 4.14 41.51
N LYS A 144 6.16 4.75 41.14
CA LYS A 144 7.52 4.25 41.48
C LYS A 144 7.73 4.13 43.00
N GLN A 145 7.32 5.14 43.79
CA GLN A 145 7.42 5.11 45.24
C GLN A 145 6.60 3.97 45.85
N GLN A 146 5.36 3.75 45.36
CA GLN A 146 4.51 2.63 45.80
C GLN A 146 5.16 1.28 45.50
N LEU A 147 5.91 1.14 44.40
CA LEU A 147 6.63 -0.08 44.04
C LEU A 147 7.88 -0.33 44.93
N THR A 148 8.48 0.72 45.46
CA THR A 148 9.75 0.62 46.25
C THR A 148 9.54 0.57 47.76
N THR A 149 8.37 0.92 48.29
CA THR A 149 8.07 0.92 49.72
C THR A 149 7.67 -0.45 50.30
N GLY A 150 7.50 -1.49 49.45
CA GLY A 150 7.23 -2.86 49.89
C GLY A 150 8.49 -3.64 50.24
N ALA A 151 8.47 -4.43 51.36
CA ALA A 151 9.52 -5.36 51.69
C ALA A 151 9.44 -6.61 50.79
N GLY A 152 10.08 -6.58 49.60
CA GLY A 152 10.10 -7.69 48.68
C GLY A 152 10.37 -7.23 47.24
N ALA A 153 10.39 -8.19 46.29
CA ALA A 153 10.44 -7.86 44.86
C ALA A 153 9.16 -7.12 44.42
N PRO A 154 9.26 -6.11 43.55
CA PRO A 154 8.10 -5.37 43.08
C PRO A 154 7.07 -6.30 42.40
N ASP A 155 5.78 -6.05 42.65
CA ASP A 155 4.69 -6.77 41.98
C ASP A 155 4.81 -6.62 40.46
N PRO A 156 4.96 -7.73 39.68
CA PRO A 156 5.10 -7.67 38.24
C PRO A 156 3.93 -6.94 37.54
N ALA A 157 2.71 -7.05 38.08
CA ALA A 157 1.55 -6.36 37.54
C ALA A 157 1.62 -4.84 37.75
N ALA A 158 2.20 -4.39 38.88
CA ALA A 158 2.38 -2.98 39.15
C ALA A 158 3.54 -2.39 38.31
N VAL A 159 4.60 -3.15 38.06
CA VAL A 159 5.67 -2.77 37.11
C VAL A 159 5.11 -2.63 35.69
N ALA A 160 4.27 -3.60 35.26
CA ALA A 160 3.61 -3.54 33.95
C ALA A 160 2.71 -2.29 33.81
N ARG A 161 1.90 -1.98 34.85
CA ARG A 161 1.07 -0.75 34.86
C ARG A 161 1.92 0.52 34.73
N LEU A 162 3.06 0.59 35.39
CA LEU A 162 3.99 1.71 35.29
C LEU A 162 4.52 1.86 33.86
N GLY A 163 4.90 0.72 33.22
CA GLY A 163 5.35 0.69 31.83
C GLY A 163 4.28 1.16 30.84
N VAL A 164 3.05 0.69 31.02
CA VAL A 164 1.91 1.13 30.19
C VAL A 164 1.65 2.63 30.35
N LEU A 165 1.66 3.16 31.57
CA LEU A 165 1.44 4.58 31.81
C LEU A 165 2.57 5.43 31.20
N ALA A 166 3.83 5.02 31.37
CA ALA A 166 4.96 5.72 30.77
C ALA A 166 4.87 5.74 29.25
N LYS A 167 4.51 4.61 28.64
CA LYS A 167 4.29 4.53 27.19
C LYS A 167 3.15 5.46 26.74
N GLN A 168 2.04 5.51 27.46
CA GLN A 168 0.91 6.41 27.12
C GLN A 168 1.33 7.88 27.16
N PHE A 169 2.17 8.30 28.12
CA PHE A 169 2.70 9.67 28.16
C PHE A 169 3.63 9.95 26.97
N PHE A 170 4.49 8.99 26.63
CA PHE A 170 5.40 9.11 25.49
C PHE A 170 4.63 9.22 24.17
N ASP A 171 3.70 8.31 23.93
CA ASP A 171 2.91 8.27 22.70
C ASP A 171 2.08 9.57 22.55
N ARG A 172 1.43 10.03 23.62
CA ARG A 172 0.67 11.30 23.59
C ARG A 172 1.56 12.49 23.27
N HIS A 173 2.71 12.61 23.92
CA HIS A 173 3.62 13.74 23.64
C HIS A 173 4.12 13.70 22.19
N ARG A 174 4.46 12.51 21.68
CA ARG A 174 4.85 12.32 20.29
C ARG A 174 3.72 12.70 19.32
N GLU A 175 2.49 12.31 19.62
CA GLU A 175 1.31 12.64 18.83
C GLU A 175 1.06 14.15 18.80
N GLU A 176 1.11 14.83 19.96
CA GLU A 176 0.97 16.30 20.05
C GLU A 176 2.01 17.03 19.19
N VAL A 177 3.26 16.59 19.21
CA VAL A 177 4.34 17.18 18.39
C VAL A 177 4.11 16.86 16.89
N SER A 178 3.76 15.63 16.58
CA SER A 178 3.46 15.19 15.20
C SER A 178 2.29 15.97 14.60
N ASP A 179 1.22 16.18 15.36
CA ASP A 179 0.05 16.93 14.93
C ASP A 179 0.38 18.41 14.67
N ALA A 180 1.17 19.03 15.53
CA ALA A 180 1.63 20.40 15.33
C ALA A 180 2.47 20.54 14.05
N ILE A 181 3.36 19.60 13.77
CA ILE A 181 4.13 19.55 12.51
C ILE A 181 3.19 19.38 11.32
N ALA A 182 2.26 18.43 11.42
CA ALA A 182 1.29 18.15 10.36
C ALA A 182 0.40 19.35 10.03
N GLU A 183 -0.02 20.12 11.05
CA GLU A 183 -0.82 21.34 10.85
C GLU A 183 -0.08 22.38 10.02
N VAL A 184 1.23 22.56 10.28
CA VAL A 184 2.05 23.51 9.52
C VAL A 184 2.24 23.02 8.08
N LEU A 185 2.59 21.75 7.87
CA LEU A 185 2.86 21.17 6.55
C LEU A 185 1.60 21.12 5.67
N ARG A 186 0.43 20.84 6.24
CA ARG A 186 -0.85 20.80 5.50
C ARG A 186 -1.24 22.14 4.88
N LYS A 187 -0.73 23.27 5.38
CA LYS A 187 -1.04 24.58 4.81
C LYS A 187 -0.47 24.81 3.41
N ILE A 188 0.61 24.10 3.07
CA ILE A 188 1.27 24.19 1.77
C ILE A 188 0.97 23.01 0.85
N ALA A 189 0.47 21.89 1.38
CA ALA A 189 0.19 20.69 0.65
C ALA A 189 -1.23 20.65 0.09
N GLU A 190 -1.40 20.09 -1.09
CA GLU A 190 -2.72 19.78 -1.68
C GLU A 190 -3.36 18.55 -0.99
N ASP A 191 -2.52 17.59 -0.56
CA ASP A 191 -2.91 16.43 0.24
C ASP A 191 -1.74 15.98 1.12
N ALA A 192 -2.03 15.28 2.23
CA ALA A 192 -1.03 14.77 3.16
C ALA A 192 -1.44 13.41 3.73
N VAL A 193 -0.48 12.50 3.85
CA VAL A 193 -0.65 11.17 4.45
C VAL A 193 0.39 10.99 5.55
N THR A 194 -0.08 10.65 6.75
CA THR A 194 0.82 10.27 7.85
C THR A 194 1.16 8.79 7.73
N ASN A 195 2.44 8.48 7.58
CA ASN A 195 2.96 7.13 7.48
C ASN A 195 3.28 6.54 8.86
N ALA A 196 3.44 5.21 8.93
CA ALA A 196 3.85 4.51 10.13
C ALA A 196 5.25 4.96 10.60
N LEU A 197 5.43 5.03 11.91
CA LEU A 197 6.71 5.33 12.53
C LEU A 197 7.52 4.03 12.70
N MET A 198 8.84 4.11 12.53
CA MET A 198 9.70 2.91 12.53
C MET A 198 10.27 2.62 13.92
N ASP A 199 10.51 3.66 14.73
CA ASP A 199 11.11 3.55 16.08
C ASP A 199 10.74 4.77 16.96
N ASP A 200 11.23 4.79 18.20
CA ASP A 200 10.95 5.84 19.17
C ASP A 200 11.71 7.17 18.91
N ARG A 201 12.67 7.18 18.01
CA ARG A 201 13.35 8.40 17.56
C ARG A 201 12.52 9.16 16.52
N MET A 202 11.64 8.46 15.81
CA MET A 202 10.80 9.06 14.81
C MET A 202 9.55 9.68 15.45
N VAL A 203 9.38 10.97 15.24
CA VAL A 203 8.24 11.75 15.75
C VAL A 203 7.13 11.79 14.72
N SER A 204 7.50 12.03 13.47
CA SER A 204 6.56 12.19 12.36
C SER A 204 7.16 11.66 11.07
N ASN A 205 6.32 11.08 10.23
CA ASN A 205 6.63 10.70 8.85
C ASN A 205 5.41 11.05 7.99
N ILE A 206 5.51 12.14 7.24
CA ILE A 206 4.38 12.69 6.48
C ILE A 206 4.75 12.77 5.02
N ALA A 207 3.99 12.05 4.19
CA ALA A 207 4.01 12.25 2.76
C ALA A 207 3.11 13.44 2.40
N LEU A 208 3.64 14.36 1.59
CA LEU A 208 2.99 15.57 1.12
C LEU A 208 2.85 15.53 -0.38
N LEU A 209 1.68 15.87 -0.89
CA LEU A 209 1.47 16.14 -2.31
C LEU A 209 1.53 17.67 -2.51
N ILE A 210 2.57 18.14 -3.16
CA ILE A 210 2.88 19.56 -3.34
C ILE A 210 2.67 19.95 -4.80
N ASP A 211 2.00 21.08 -5.03
CA ASP A 211 1.97 21.73 -6.35
C ASP A 211 3.39 22.12 -6.77
N ASP A 212 3.80 21.76 -7.98
CA ASP A 212 5.16 21.96 -8.48
C ASP A 212 5.58 23.46 -8.42
N GLN A 213 4.60 24.39 -8.46
CA GLN A 213 4.85 25.84 -8.33
C GLN A 213 5.06 26.26 -6.88
N LYS A 214 4.70 25.44 -5.90
CA LYS A 214 4.82 25.73 -4.46
C LYS A 214 6.01 25.01 -3.79
N THR A 215 6.88 24.36 -4.56
CA THR A 215 8.00 23.58 -4.00
C THR A 215 8.92 24.44 -3.13
N ALA A 216 9.18 25.70 -3.51
CA ALA A 216 9.98 26.62 -2.70
C ALA A 216 9.35 26.91 -1.31
N ALA A 217 8.02 26.91 -1.22
CA ALA A 217 7.33 27.12 0.06
C ALA A 217 7.54 25.95 1.05
N LEU A 218 7.93 24.77 0.56
CA LEU A 218 8.29 23.63 1.42
C LEU A 218 9.59 23.91 2.17
N ASP A 219 10.59 24.47 1.52
CA ASP A 219 11.87 24.82 2.15
C ASP A 219 11.67 25.90 3.23
N ASP A 220 10.92 26.97 2.91
CA ASP A 220 10.57 28.01 3.88
C ASP A 220 9.81 27.46 5.09
N CYS A 221 8.92 26.49 4.84
CA CYS A 221 8.14 25.82 5.88
C CYS A 221 9.04 24.96 6.79
N LEU A 222 10.00 24.23 6.24
CA LEU A 222 10.95 23.43 6.99
C LEU A 222 11.88 24.32 7.83
N GLU A 223 12.37 25.45 7.29
CA GLU A 223 13.16 26.42 8.04
C GLU A 223 12.36 27.00 9.23
N THR A 224 11.07 27.27 9.01
CA THR A 224 10.17 27.74 10.09
C THR A 224 10.00 26.69 11.18
N LEU A 225 9.83 25.40 10.81
CA LEU A 225 9.74 24.30 11.76
C LEU A 225 11.05 24.11 12.53
N ASP A 226 12.19 24.17 11.86
CA ASP A 226 13.50 24.02 12.49
C ASP A 226 13.74 25.13 13.52
N ALA A 227 13.43 26.37 13.15
CA ALA A 227 13.51 27.50 14.09
C ALA A 227 12.54 27.37 15.27
N LEU A 228 11.32 26.86 15.05
CA LEU A 228 10.31 26.66 16.11
C LEU A 228 10.76 25.63 17.17
N TYR A 229 11.42 24.58 16.73
CA TYR A 229 11.86 23.49 17.62
C TYR A 229 13.27 23.68 18.17
N ASP A 230 14.02 24.69 17.72
CA ASP A 230 15.31 25.13 18.28
C ASP A 230 16.29 23.93 18.47
N GLY A 231 16.48 23.12 17.40
CA GLY A 231 17.37 21.97 17.41
C GLY A 231 16.90 20.76 18.21
N LYS A 232 15.71 20.79 18.82
CA LYS A 232 15.12 19.63 19.52
C LYS A 232 14.60 18.57 18.55
N LEU A 233 14.27 18.97 17.34
CA LEU A 233 13.91 18.08 16.24
C LEU A 233 14.91 18.23 15.10
N THR A 234 15.09 17.14 14.36
CA THR A 234 15.82 17.15 13.08
C THR A 234 14.82 16.81 11.97
N PHE A 235 14.70 17.70 11.00
CA PHE A 235 13.83 17.50 9.84
C PHE A 235 14.65 16.99 8.65
N ARG A 236 14.09 16.01 7.93
CA ARG A 236 14.63 15.49 6.68
C ARG A 236 13.53 15.47 5.64
N CYS A 237 13.75 16.17 4.53
CA CYS A 237 12.89 16.11 3.36
C CYS A 237 13.48 15.18 2.31
N ILE A 238 12.66 14.30 1.76
CA ILE A 238 13.01 13.35 0.70
C ILE A 238 12.07 13.60 -0.47
N GLY A 239 12.61 13.81 -1.63
CA GLY A 239 11.85 14.06 -2.86
C GLY A 239 12.66 14.83 -3.90
N PRO A 240 12.15 15.00 -5.10
CA PRO A 240 10.83 14.57 -5.58
C PRO A 240 10.69 13.05 -5.65
N LEU A 241 9.52 12.53 -5.26
CA LEU A 241 9.20 11.11 -5.27
C LEU A 241 8.01 10.81 -6.20
N PRO A 242 7.93 9.60 -6.77
CA PRO A 242 6.69 9.10 -7.37
C PRO A 242 5.54 9.10 -6.36
N SER A 243 4.31 9.20 -6.85
CA SER A 243 3.11 9.36 -6.01
C SER A 243 2.71 8.09 -5.23
N TYR A 244 3.66 7.46 -4.55
CA TYR A 244 3.45 6.21 -3.80
C TYR A 244 2.29 6.29 -2.80
N SER A 245 2.20 7.40 -2.08
CA SER A 245 1.17 7.58 -1.05
C SER A 245 -0.18 8.06 -1.59
N PHE A 246 -0.25 8.56 -2.83
CA PHE A 246 -1.43 9.23 -3.36
C PHE A 246 -2.08 8.53 -4.55
N ALA A 247 -1.33 7.72 -5.30
CA ALA A 247 -1.83 7.07 -6.50
C ALA A 247 -1.07 5.77 -6.83
N THR A 248 -1.03 4.82 -5.91
CA THR A 248 -0.46 3.49 -6.17
C THR A 248 -1.47 2.59 -6.86
N VAL A 249 -1.07 1.99 -7.97
CA VAL A 249 -1.87 1.02 -8.72
C VAL A 249 -1.77 -0.35 -8.05
N GLU A 250 -2.89 -0.88 -7.61
CA GLU A 250 -3.01 -2.26 -7.12
C GLU A 250 -3.68 -3.12 -8.18
N LEU A 251 -3.04 -4.23 -8.51
CA LEU A 251 -3.51 -5.19 -9.50
C LEU A 251 -3.58 -6.58 -8.88
N SER A 252 -4.73 -7.23 -9.01
CA SER A 252 -4.90 -8.63 -8.64
C SER A 252 -5.34 -9.41 -9.86
N PHE A 253 -4.50 -10.35 -10.27
CA PHE A 253 -4.79 -11.24 -11.40
C PHE A 253 -5.49 -12.49 -10.89
N LEU A 254 -6.72 -12.70 -11.36
CA LEU A 254 -7.50 -13.89 -11.02
C LEU A 254 -6.94 -15.09 -11.80
N ASP A 255 -6.77 -16.19 -11.10
CA ASP A 255 -6.30 -17.45 -11.67
C ASP A 255 -7.34 -18.01 -12.68
N ALA A 256 -6.90 -18.23 -13.92
CA ALA A 256 -7.75 -18.74 -14.98
C ALA A 256 -8.33 -20.14 -14.65
N ASP A 257 -7.53 -20.99 -13.98
CA ASP A 257 -7.99 -22.32 -13.56
C ASP A 257 -9.01 -22.21 -12.42
N LYS A 258 -8.82 -21.23 -11.53
CA LYS A 258 -9.80 -20.94 -10.46
C LYS A 258 -11.13 -20.44 -11.06
N ILE A 259 -11.07 -19.54 -12.03
CA ILE A 259 -12.26 -19.08 -12.77
C ILE A 259 -12.95 -20.24 -13.48
N ALA A 260 -12.19 -21.08 -14.19
CA ALA A 260 -12.73 -22.23 -14.90
C ALA A 260 -13.37 -23.27 -13.96
N ARG A 261 -12.78 -23.51 -12.79
CA ARG A 261 -13.36 -24.35 -11.72
C ARG A 261 -14.64 -23.74 -11.15
N ALA A 262 -14.63 -22.45 -10.84
CA ALA A 262 -15.79 -21.75 -10.33
C ALA A 262 -16.97 -21.77 -11.30
N ARG A 263 -16.70 -21.59 -12.61
CA ARG A 263 -17.71 -21.74 -13.68
C ARG A 263 -18.34 -23.13 -13.70
N ARG A 264 -17.52 -24.18 -13.63
CA ARG A 264 -18.04 -25.55 -13.59
C ARG A 264 -18.86 -25.82 -12.35
N LEU A 265 -18.39 -25.35 -11.17
CA LEU A 265 -19.12 -25.52 -9.90
C LEU A 265 -20.47 -24.81 -9.88
N LEU A 266 -20.57 -23.63 -10.48
CA LEU A 266 -21.84 -22.90 -10.60
C LEU A 266 -22.65 -23.29 -11.86
N GLU A 267 -22.19 -24.27 -12.64
CA GLU A 267 -22.84 -24.73 -13.87
C GLU A 267 -23.11 -23.59 -14.87
N LEU A 268 -22.12 -22.71 -15.05
CA LEU A 268 -22.21 -21.56 -15.96
C LEU A 268 -21.30 -21.76 -17.17
N ASP A 269 -21.87 -21.85 -18.36
CA ASP A 269 -21.11 -21.89 -19.61
C ASP A 269 -20.47 -20.52 -19.93
N VAL A 270 -21.20 -19.44 -19.65
CA VAL A 270 -20.76 -18.07 -19.84
C VAL A 270 -21.10 -17.24 -18.60
N VAL A 271 -20.16 -16.41 -18.16
CA VAL A 271 -20.38 -15.46 -17.07
C VAL A 271 -20.61 -14.08 -17.68
N GLN A 272 -21.87 -13.66 -17.74
CA GLN A 272 -22.27 -12.40 -18.38
C GLN A 272 -22.38 -11.24 -17.38
N ASP A 273 -23.04 -11.49 -16.25
CA ASP A 273 -23.33 -10.47 -15.25
C ASP A 273 -23.47 -11.04 -13.82
N ALA A 274 -23.49 -10.14 -12.83
CA ALA A 274 -23.62 -10.50 -11.43
C ALA A 274 -24.96 -11.19 -11.10
N LYS A 275 -26.03 -10.88 -11.82
CA LYS A 275 -27.35 -11.49 -11.60
C LYS A 275 -27.34 -12.96 -11.96
N THR A 276 -26.69 -13.31 -13.08
CA THR A 276 -26.51 -14.70 -13.55
C THR A 276 -25.71 -15.50 -12.54
N VAL A 277 -24.60 -14.95 -12.02
CA VAL A 277 -23.77 -15.61 -11.00
C VAL A 277 -24.58 -15.81 -9.69
N GLN A 278 -25.29 -14.78 -9.25
CA GLN A 278 -26.11 -14.86 -8.02
C GLN A 278 -27.27 -15.85 -8.16
N ALA A 279 -27.91 -15.91 -9.31
CA ALA A 279 -29.02 -16.84 -9.56
C ALA A 279 -28.53 -18.29 -9.53
N ALA A 280 -27.38 -18.58 -10.18
CA ALA A 280 -26.75 -19.90 -10.17
C ALA A 280 -26.36 -20.33 -8.76
N TYR A 281 -25.70 -19.45 -8.01
CA TYR A 281 -25.36 -19.71 -6.61
C TYR A 281 -26.59 -20.02 -5.74
N ARG A 282 -27.64 -19.18 -5.80
CA ARG A 282 -28.86 -19.40 -5.02
C ARG A 282 -29.56 -20.71 -5.39
N ARG A 283 -29.58 -21.08 -6.66
CA ARG A 283 -30.15 -22.34 -7.14
C ARG A 283 -29.40 -23.54 -6.52
N LEU A 284 -28.07 -23.56 -6.59
CA LEU A 284 -27.24 -24.65 -6.11
C LEU A 284 -27.18 -24.71 -4.58
N ALA A 285 -27.10 -23.57 -3.90
CA ALA A 285 -27.12 -23.51 -2.45
C ALA A 285 -28.40 -24.08 -1.84
N LYS A 286 -29.56 -23.93 -2.54
CA LYS A 286 -30.84 -24.57 -2.10
C LYS A 286 -30.83 -26.09 -2.25
N LEU A 287 -30.03 -26.65 -3.17
CA LEU A 287 -29.93 -28.10 -3.36
C LEU A 287 -28.99 -28.77 -2.34
N VAL A 288 -28.11 -28.00 -1.72
CA VAL A 288 -27.18 -28.46 -0.68
C VAL A 288 -27.83 -28.25 0.69
N HIS A 289 -28.96 -28.95 0.97
CA HIS A 289 -29.63 -28.85 2.27
C HIS A 289 -29.15 -29.97 3.22
N PRO A 290 -29.03 -29.69 4.56
CA PRO A 290 -28.60 -30.69 5.55
C PRO A 290 -29.40 -31.97 5.57
N ASP A 291 -30.67 -31.94 5.16
CA ASP A 291 -31.59 -33.08 5.18
C ASP A 291 -31.32 -34.11 4.04
N THR A 292 -30.46 -33.78 3.07
CA THR A 292 -30.21 -34.63 1.87
C THR A 292 -28.82 -35.21 1.79
N SER A 293 -27.87 -34.75 2.61
CA SER A 293 -26.46 -35.16 2.57
C SER A 293 -25.86 -35.18 3.99
N GLY A 294 -24.87 -36.05 4.26
CA GLY A 294 -24.21 -36.09 5.58
C GLY A 294 -23.58 -34.75 5.98
N ALA A 295 -23.67 -34.37 7.25
CA ALA A 295 -23.32 -33.02 7.75
C ALA A 295 -21.90 -32.50 7.40
N ALA A 296 -20.91 -33.40 7.29
CA ALA A 296 -19.54 -33.02 6.93
C ALA A 296 -19.37 -32.65 5.43
N ASP A 297 -20.09 -33.33 4.55
CA ASP A 297 -20.06 -33.12 3.10
C ASP A 297 -20.80 -31.83 2.71
N VAL A 298 -21.88 -31.51 3.45
CA VAL A 298 -22.64 -30.27 3.24
C VAL A 298 -21.81 -29.02 3.52
N GLY A 299 -21.02 -29.00 4.60
CA GLY A 299 -20.16 -27.87 4.95
C GLY A 299 -19.10 -27.60 3.89
N GLN A 300 -18.44 -28.62 3.38
CA GLN A 300 -17.44 -28.49 2.33
C GLN A 300 -18.05 -27.99 1.01
N ARG A 301 -19.19 -28.55 0.59
CA ARG A 301 -19.88 -28.10 -0.64
C ARG A 301 -20.35 -26.65 -0.57
N ILE A 302 -20.85 -26.20 0.57
CA ILE A 302 -21.23 -24.80 0.78
C ILE A 302 -19.98 -23.89 0.69
N ALA A 303 -18.87 -24.29 1.29
CA ALA A 303 -17.61 -23.54 1.20
C ALA A 303 -17.10 -23.43 -0.25
N GLU A 304 -17.16 -24.52 -1.00
CA GLU A 304 -16.79 -24.53 -2.44
C GLU A 304 -17.72 -23.64 -3.29
N LEU A 305 -19.02 -23.66 -3.04
CA LEU A 305 -19.97 -22.78 -3.72
C LEU A 305 -19.74 -21.31 -3.37
N ASN A 306 -19.42 -21.00 -2.11
CA ASN A 306 -19.10 -19.64 -1.68
C ASN A 306 -17.81 -19.12 -2.33
N ASP A 307 -16.76 -19.93 -2.39
CA ASP A 307 -15.50 -19.57 -3.07
C ASP A 307 -15.74 -19.35 -4.57
N ALA A 308 -16.52 -20.22 -5.22
CA ALA A 308 -16.88 -20.09 -6.62
C ALA A 308 -17.71 -18.82 -6.88
N PHE A 309 -18.69 -18.50 -6.01
CA PHE A 309 -19.47 -17.29 -6.09
C PHE A 309 -18.60 -16.03 -5.94
N THR A 310 -17.74 -15.99 -4.94
CA THR A 310 -16.82 -14.87 -4.70
C THR A 310 -15.89 -14.68 -5.88
N THR A 311 -15.32 -15.77 -6.42
CA THR A 311 -14.41 -15.73 -7.59
C THR A 311 -15.10 -15.16 -8.83
N LEU A 312 -16.31 -15.65 -9.15
CA LEU A 312 -17.02 -15.17 -10.35
C LEU A 312 -17.66 -13.79 -10.15
N SER A 313 -18.04 -13.41 -8.95
CA SER A 313 -18.48 -12.04 -8.65
C SER A 313 -17.32 -11.06 -8.87
N SER A 314 -16.14 -11.34 -8.34
CA SER A 314 -14.94 -10.54 -8.58
C SER A 314 -14.57 -10.46 -10.06
N TYR A 315 -14.73 -11.56 -10.82
CA TYR A 315 -14.50 -11.58 -12.27
C TYR A 315 -15.45 -10.65 -13.03
N VAL A 316 -16.73 -10.64 -12.65
CA VAL A 316 -17.75 -9.78 -13.28
C VAL A 316 -17.51 -8.31 -12.92
N ASP A 317 -17.25 -8.01 -11.65
CA ASP A 317 -17.02 -6.65 -11.18
C ASP A 317 -15.78 -6.03 -11.86
N ALA A 318 -14.75 -6.83 -12.04
CA ALA A 318 -13.52 -6.44 -12.75
C ALA A 318 -13.68 -6.37 -14.27
N ARG A 319 -14.81 -6.79 -14.82
CA ARG A 319 -15.02 -6.99 -16.27
C ARG A 319 -13.94 -7.89 -16.89
N GLY A 320 -13.46 -8.90 -16.16
CA GLY A 320 -12.43 -9.82 -16.62
C GLY A 320 -11.52 -10.34 -15.50
N PRO A 321 -10.40 -10.98 -15.86
CA PRO A 321 -9.53 -11.66 -14.91
C PRO A 321 -8.55 -10.72 -14.17
N VAL A 322 -8.74 -9.39 -14.17
CA VAL A 322 -7.85 -8.43 -13.51
C VAL A 322 -8.68 -7.44 -12.71
N LEU A 323 -8.50 -7.44 -11.39
CA LEU A 323 -9.01 -6.39 -10.51
C LEU A 323 -7.99 -5.23 -10.49
N ILE A 324 -8.50 -4.01 -10.62
CA ILE A 324 -7.68 -2.81 -10.72
C ILE A 324 -8.20 -1.78 -9.72
N ALA A 325 -7.33 -1.29 -8.88
CA ALA A 325 -7.58 -0.14 -8.02
C ALA A 325 -6.41 0.85 -8.11
N VAL A 326 -6.68 2.13 -7.97
CA VAL A 326 -5.66 3.16 -7.78
C VAL A 326 -5.94 3.79 -6.42
N ASN A 327 -5.10 3.47 -5.46
CA ASN A 327 -5.32 3.75 -4.07
C ASN A 327 -4.44 4.89 -3.57
N ARG A 328 -4.99 5.66 -2.66
CA ARG A 328 -4.26 6.47 -1.70
C ARG A 328 -3.90 5.57 -0.51
N THR A 329 -2.70 5.69 0.02
CA THR A 329 -2.30 4.99 1.25
C THR A 329 -3.21 5.45 2.40
N GLU A 330 -3.80 4.51 3.12
CA GLU A 330 -4.53 4.84 4.33
C GLU A 330 -3.55 5.31 5.42
N PRO A 331 -3.90 6.36 6.19
CA PRO A 331 -3.04 6.81 7.29
C PRO A 331 -2.82 5.69 8.31
N ALA A 332 -1.61 5.58 8.83
CA ALA A 332 -1.17 4.49 9.71
C ALA A 332 -1.92 4.39 11.06
N PHE A 333 -2.78 5.33 11.38
CA PHE A 333 -3.54 5.40 12.65
C PHE A 333 -4.96 4.85 12.61
N ALA A 334 -5.36 4.18 11.53
CA ALA A 334 -6.59 3.38 11.53
C ALA A 334 -6.34 1.98 12.12
N VAL A 335 -5.71 1.88 13.29
CA VAL A 335 -5.79 0.66 14.11
C VAL A 335 -7.13 0.74 14.80
N SER A 336 -8.12 0.06 14.23
CA SER A 336 -9.39 -0.22 14.89
C SER A 336 -9.11 -0.93 16.21
N ASP A 337 -9.53 -0.31 17.32
CA ASP A 337 -9.77 -1.02 18.57
C ASP A 337 -10.71 -2.20 18.29
N GLY A 338 -10.19 -3.42 18.40
CA GLY A 338 -10.91 -4.69 18.37
C GLY A 338 -10.61 -5.47 19.63
#